data_62754d2b8194460efe6548d1458384b7
#
_entry.id   62754d2b8194460efe6548d1458384b7
#
_cell.length_a   1.000
_cell.length_b   1.000
_cell.length_c   1.000
_cell.angle_alpha   90.00
_cell.angle_beta   90.00
_cell.angle_gamma   90.00
#
_symmetry.space_group_name_H-M   'P 1'
#
loop_
_entity.id
_entity.type
_entity.pdbx_description
1 polymer ?
#
loop_
_entity_poly.entity_id
_entity_poly.type
_entity_poly.pdbx_seq_one_letter_code
_entity_poly.pdbx_strand_id
1 'polypeptide(L)'
;MREKIAPREFWNRRSQHYDEQSGAAYADAYRKTAECIRPYLTPNDRVLDFACGTGLVTLPVAQMAAEVCAIDISDEMVRHLKEIIAEQGVGNVSVSCMDLFDDSLRPDSFDAVVACNVLLYLENRAEVLARIRELLRPEGMFLSATDCLGERLTREGVRKWWRSHTGKMPYVSFDRMHTLEASIAAAGFEVLETENLFPAPPNLFVAARKK
;
A
#
# COMPACT_ATOMS: atom_id res chain seq x y z
N MET A 1 28.20 -4.84 11.95
CA MET A 1 26.75 -4.82 11.66
C MET A 1 26.55 -5.57 10.34
N ARG A 2 25.63 -6.54 10.29
CA ARG A 2 25.27 -7.16 8.99
C ARG A 2 24.49 -6.11 8.17
N GLU A 3 24.86 -5.98 6.91
CA GLU A 3 24.16 -5.10 5.96
C GLU A 3 22.69 -5.55 5.84
N LYS A 4 21.75 -4.61 5.96
CA LYS A 4 20.33 -4.92 5.81
C LYS A 4 20.06 -5.19 4.33
N ILE A 5 19.22 -6.20 4.05
CA ILE A 5 18.78 -6.47 2.69
C ILE A 5 18.04 -5.24 2.13
N ALA A 6 18.38 -4.86 0.90
CA ALA A 6 17.70 -3.76 0.23
C ALA A 6 16.19 -4.08 0.00
N PRO A 7 15.28 -3.11 0.18
CA PRO A 7 13.84 -3.33 0.01
C PRO A 7 13.48 -3.99 -1.33
N ARG A 8 14.02 -3.47 -2.44
CA ARG A 8 13.80 -4.03 -3.78
C ARG A 8 14.18 -5.51 -3.88
N GLU A 9 15.37 -5.86 -3.41
CA GLU A 9 15.85 -7.25 -3.43
C GLU A 9 14.98 -8.17 -2.57
N PHE A 10 14.55 -7.70 -1.40
CA PHE A 10 13.67 -8.46 -0.53
C PHE A 10 12.34 -8.77 -1.20
N TRP A 11 11.71 -7.79 -1.84
CA TRP A 11 10.41 -7.96 -2.49
C TRP A 11 10.52 -8.77 -3.77
N ASN A 12 11.60 -8.61 -4.55
CA ASN A 12 11.89 -9.47 -5.70
C ASN A 12 11.95 -10.95 -5.32
N ARG A 13 12.63 -11.28 -4.21
CA ARG A 13 12.70 -12.67 -3.74
C ARG A 13 11.36 -13.22 -3.25
N ARG A 14 10.44 -12.34 -2.82
CA ARG A 14 9.13 -12.77 -2.31
C ARG A 14 8.05 -12.87 -3.40
N SER A 15 8.22 -12.21 -4.53
CA SER A 15 7.22 -12.12 -5.59
C SER A 15 6.70 -13.50 -6.04
N GLN A 16 7.58 -14.48 -6.18
CA GLN A 16 7.26 -15.83 -6.69
C GLN A 16 6.22 -16.60 -5.86
N HIS A 17 6.13 -16.31 -4.55
CA HIS A 17 5.23 -17.01 -3.63
C HIS A 17 4.32 -16.04 -2.86
N TYR A 18 4.25 -14.79 -3.30
CA TYR A 18 3.53 -13.76 -2.55
C TYR A 18 2.03 -14.05 -2.49
N ASP A 19 1.43 -14.41 -3.60
CA ASP A 19 -0.01 -14.67 -3.69
C ASP A 19 -0.41 -15.96 -2.98
N GLU A 20 0.42 -17.00 -3.05
CA GLU A 20 0.19 -18.25 -2.31
C GLU A 20 0.27 -18.03 -0.80
N GLN A 21 1.25 -17.25 -0.33
CA GLN A 21 1.53 -17.06 1.10
C GLN A 21 0.71 -15.92 1.73
N SER A 22 0.46 -14.86 1.00
CA SER A 22 -0.22 -13.66 1.50
C SER A 22 -1.63 -13.53 0.93
N GLY A 23 -1.82 -13.77 -0.36
CA GLY A 23 -3.12 -13.67 -1.02
C GLY A 23 -4.13 -14.63 -0.40
N ALA A 24 -3.80 -15.92 -0.29
CA ALA A 24 -4.70 -16.93 0.27
C ALA A 24 -4.93 -16.74 1.79
N ALA A 25 -3.86 -16.44 2.56
CA ALA A 25 -3.96 -16.28 4.01
C ALA A 25 -4.75 -15.03 4.44
N TYR A 26 -4.76 -13.98 3.61
CA TYR A 26 -5.39 -12.68 3.89
C TYR A 26 -6.45 -12.30 2.85
N ALA A 27 -6.97 -13.26 2.08
CA ALA A 27 -7.97 -13.02 1.02
C ALA A 27 -9.18 -12.20 1.52
N ASP A 28 -9.69 -12.52 2.72
CA ASP A 28 -10.78 -11.77 3.33
C ASP A 28 -10.40 -10.33 3.68
N ALA A 29 -9.16 -10.10 4.13
CA ALA A 29 -8.69 -8.74 4.42
C ALA A 29 -8.56 -7.92 3.12
N TYR A 30 -8.04 -8.50 2.04
CA TYR A 30 -7.97 -7.81 0.74
C TYR A 30 -9.36 -7.51 0.17
N ARG A 31 -10.31 -8.46 0.28
CA ARG A 31 -11.69 -8.25 -0.13
C ARG A 31 -12.34 -7.10 0.65
N LYS A 32 -12.21 -7.10 1.99
CA LYS A 32 -12.68 -6.01 2.84
C LYS A 32 -12.00 -4.68 2.52
N THR A 33 -10.69 -4.68 2.24
CA THR A 33 -9.97 -3.48 1.80
C THR A 33 -10.63 -2.88 0.55
N ALA A 34 -10.93 -3.70 -0.46
CA ALA A 34 -11.60 -3.24 -1.67
C ALA A 34 -13.02 -2.73 -1.40
N GLU A 35 -13.77 -3.39 -0.50
CA GLU A 35 -15.10 -2.95 -0.06
C GLU A 35 -15.05 -1.58 0.64
N CYS A 36 -14.07 -1.35 1.53
CA CYS A 36 -13.86 -0.07 2.21
C CYS A 36 -13.37 1.05 1.27
N ILE A 37 -12.60 0.72 0.23
CA ILE A 37 -12.16 1.66 -0.79
C ILE A 37 -13.34 2.14 -1.67
N ARG A 38 -14.26 1.24 -2.01
CA ARG A 38 -15.35 1.48 -2.98
C ARG A 38 -16.14 2.78 -2.78
N PRO A 39 -16.56 3.18 -1.56
CA PRO A 39 -17.34 4.40 -1.34
C PRO A 39 -16.62 5.70 -1.68
N TYR A 40 -15.29 5.65 -1.79
CA TYR A 40 -14.41 6.80 -1.98
C TYR A 40 -13.90 6.95 -3.42
N LEU A 41 -14.32 6.05 -4.32
CA LEU A 41 -13.93 6.10 -5.73
C LEU A 41 -15.14 6.24 -6.64
N THR A 42 -14.93 6.92 -7.77
CA THR A 42 -15.89 7.05 -8.86
C THR A 42 -15.33 6.49 -10.17
N PRO A 43 -16.19 6.11 -11.15
CA PRO A 43 -15.74 5.63 -12.46
C PRO A 43 -14.95 6.66 -13.29
N ASN A 44 -14.84 7.90 -12.83
CA ASN A 44 -14.10 8.96 -13.51
C ASN A 44 -12.71 9.23 -12.87
N ASP A 45 -12.41 8.57 -11.75
CA ASP A 45 -11.21 8.87 -10.98
C ASP A 45 -9.94 8.29 -11.64
N ARG A 46 -8.87 9.05 -11.52
CA ARG A 46 -7.49 8.62 -11.78
C ARG A 46 -6.81 8.28 -10.46
N VAL A 47 -6.47 7.02 -10.29
CA VAL A 47 -5.94 6.46 -9.04
C VAL A 47 -4.46 6.11 -9.18
N LEU A 48 -3.65 6.48 -8.18
CA LEU A 48 -2.30 5.94 -7.99
C LEU A 48 -2.38 4.78 -6.99
N ASP A 49 -1.94 3.59 -7.38
CA ASP A 49 -1.71 2.47 -6.47
C ASP A 49 -0.21 2.38 -6.16
N PHE A 50 0.15 2.85 -4.97
CA PHE A 50 1.53 2.91 -4.48
C PHE A 50 1.93 1.63 -3.76
N ALA A 51 3.02 1.01 -4.22
CA ALA A 51 3.47 -0.32 -3.81
C ALA A 51 2.43 -1.41 -4.13
N CYS A 52 2.02 -1.44 -5.40
CA CYS A 52 0.93 -2.28 -5.91
C CYS A 52 1.19 -3.80 -5.78
N GLY A 53 2.44 -4.22 -5.61
CA GLY A 53 2.81 -5.63 -5.52
C GLY A 53 2.33 -6.43 -6.74
N THR A 54 1.69 -7.56 -6.50
CA THR A 54 1.10 -8.46 -7.51
C THR A 54 -0.31 -8.04 -7.96
N GLY A 55 -0.86 -6.94 -7.39
CA GLY A 55 -2.13 -6.38 -7.84
C GLY A 55 -3.38 -6.82 -7.07
N LEU A 56 -3.22 -7.43 -5.89
CA LEU A 56 -4.36 -7.88 -5.07
C LEU A 56 -5.38 -6.77 -4.75
N VAL A 57 -4.93 -5.51 -4.71
CA VAL A 57 -5.80 -4.33 -4.55
C VAL A 57 -5.98 -3.59 -5.87
N THR A 58 -4.95 -3.54 -6.73
CA THR A 58 -4.98 -2.87 -8.04
C THR A 58 -6.15 -3.33 -8.89
N LEU A 59 -6.36 -4.67 -9.01
CA LEU A 59 -7.38 -5.23 -9.88
C LEU A 59 -8.81 -4.89 -9.42
N PRO A 60 -9.18 -5.01 -8.13
CA PRO A 60 -10.45 -4.49 -7.64
C PRO A 60 -10.61 -2.98 -7.86
N VAL A 61 -9.57 -2.17 -7.62
CA VAL A 61 -9.60 -0.71 -7.82
C VAL A 61 -9.82 -0.36 -9.29
N ALA A 62 -9.22 -1.11 -10.21
CA ALA A 62 -9.43 -0.92 -11.65
C ALA A 62 -10.89 -1.06 -12.10
N GLN A 63 -11.70 -1.83 -11.35
CA GLN A 63 -13.14 -1.96 -11.62
C GLN A 63 -13.96 -0.77 -11.12
N MET A 64 -13.34 0.14 -10.34
CA MET A 64 -14.02 1.27 -9.69
C MET A 64 -13.59 2.63 -10.25
N ALA A 65 -12.51 2.68 -11.03
CA ALA A 65 -11.85 3.89 -11.48
C ALA A 65 -11.72 3.96 -13.01
N ALA A 66 -11.53 5.16 -13.56
CA ALA A 66 -11.26 5.35 -15.00
C ALA A 66 -9.86 4.85 -15.38
N GLU A 67 -8.87 5.14 -14.55
CA GLU A 67 -7.45 4.81 -14.79
C GLU A 67 -6.75 4.49 -13.48
N VAL A 68 -5.94 3.45 -13.48
CA VAL A 68 -5.05 3.12 -12.36
C VAL A 68 -3.60 3.17 -12.82
N CYS A 69 -2.81 4.05 -12.19
CA CYS A 69 -1.37 4.07 -12.31
C CYS A 69 -0.79 3.26 -11.15
N ALA A 70 -0.33 2.04 -11.40
CA ALA A 70 0.23 1.15 -10.39
C ALA A 70 1.75 1.22 -10.40
N ILE A 71 2.37 1.48 -9.25
CA ILE A 71 3.83 1.55 -9.11
C ILE A 71 4.34 0.65 -8.00
N ASP A 72 5.48 0.02 -8.23
CA ASP A 72 6.23 -0.74 -7.22
C ASP A 72 7.73 -0.61 -7.48
N ILE A 73 8.54 -0.69 -6.43
CA ILE A 73 10.01 -0.69 -6.54
C ILE A 73 10.57 -2.05 -7.00
N SER A 74 9.78 -3.12 -6.90
CA SER A 74 10.14 -4.49 -7.28
C SER A 74 9.78 -4.73 -8.74
N ASP A 75 10.79 -4.95 -9.57
CA ASP A 75 10.61 -5.32 -10.98
C ASP A 75 9.91 -6.68 -11.15
N GLU A 76 10.14 -7.61 -10.23
CA GLU A 76 9.46 -8.90 -10.25
C GLU A 76 7.96 -8.79 -9.90
N MET A 77 7.58 -7.96 -8.92
CA MET A 77 6.16 -7.69 -8.62
C MET A 77 5.47 -7.05 -9.83
N VAL A 78 6.11 -6.03 -10.42
CA VAL A 78 5.62 -5.35 -11.62
C VAL A 78 5.44 -6.33 -12.79
N ARG A 79 6.39 -7.24 -12.99
CA ARG A 79 6.31 -8.27 -14.04
C ARG A 79 5.09 -9.18 -13.83
N HIS A 80 4.90 -9.70 -12.61
CA HIS A 80 3.75 -10.53 -12.26
C HIS A 80 2.42 -9.80 -12.50
N LEU A 81 2.29 -8.56 -12.04
CA LEU A 81 1.07 -7.78 -12.25
C LEU A 81 0.79 -7.55 -13.74
N LYS A 82 1.81 -7.25 -14.55
CA LYS A 82 1.65 -7.10 -16.00
C LYS A 82 1.15 -8.38 -16.68
N GLU A 83 1.64 -9.55 -16.26
CA GLU A 83 1.18 -10.84 -16.75
C GLU A 83 -0.30 -11.06 -16.43
N ILE A 84 -0.71 -10.83 -15.17
CA ILE A 84 -2.11 -10.96 -14.74
C ILE A 84 -3.03 -10.01 -15.51
N ILE A 85 -2.63 -8.75 -15.69
CA ILE A 85 -3.38 -7.75 -16.46
C ILE A 85 -3.58 -8.21 -17.90
N ALA A 86 -2.53 -8.70 -18.53
CA ALA A 86 -2.59 -9.20 -19.92
C ALA A 86 -3.51 -10.43 -20.03
N GLU A 87 -3.39 -11.38 -19.11
CA GLU A 87 -4.23 -12.59 -19.08
C GLU A 87 -5.71 -12.29 -18.86
N GLN A 88 -6.02 -11.29 -17.99
CA GLN A 88 -7.39 -10.90 -17.68
C GLN A 88 -7.97 -9.84 -18.62
N GLY A 89 -7.17 -9.30 -19.55
CA GLY A 89 -7.61 -8.26 -20.49
C GLY A 89 -7.97 -6.92 -19.82
N VAL A 90 -7.31 -6.55 -18.70
CA VAL A 90 -7.57 -5.30 -18.00
C VAL A 90 -6.91 -4.15 -18.74
N GLY A 91 -7.70 -3.22 -19.30
CA GLY A 91 -7.24 -2.17 -20.22
C GLY A 91 -6.96 -0.81 -19.58
N ASN A 92 -7.37 -0.59 -18.32
CA ASN A 92 -7.28 0.71 -17.66
C ASN A 92 -6.21 0.78 -16.55
N VAL A 93 -5.25 -0.16 -16.53
CA VAL A 93 -4.15 -0.20 -15.58
C VAL A 93 -2.82 -0.03 -16.30
N SER A 94 -2.05 0.98 -15.90
CA SER A 94 -0.64 1.14 -16.29
C SER A 94 0.26 0.73 -15.14
N VAL A 95 1.29 -0.10 -15.39
CA VAL A 95 2.19 -0.61 -14.35
C VAL A 95 3.63 -0.24 -14.63
N SER A 96 4.29 0.38 -13.66
CA SER A 96 5.67 0.84 -13.77
C SER A 96 6.52 0.46 -12.56
N CYS A 97 7.77 0.05 -12.83
CA CYS A 97 8.76 -0.16 -11.77
C CYS A 97 9.44 1.17 -11.47
N MET A 98 8.98 1.86 -10.42
CA MET A 98 9.49 3.17 -10.03
C MET A 98 9.27 3.47 -8.54
N ASP A 99 9.97 4.47 -8.04
CA ASP A 99 9.78 5.05 -6.71
C ASP A 99 8.68 6.11 -6.72
N LEU A 100 8.05 6.36 -5.56
CA LEU A 100 7.04 7.41 -5.41
C LEU A 100 7.59 8.83 -5.69
N PHE A 101 8.88 9.02 -5.54
CA PHE A 101 9.57 10.30 -5.77
C PHE A 101 10.05 10.49 -7.21
N ASP A 102 9.66 9.60 -8.14
CA ASP A 102 9.97 9.76 -9.56
C ASP A 102 9.34 11.05 -10.12
N ASP A 103 10.13 11.83 -10.88
CA ASP A 103 9.74 13.13 -11.42
C ASP A 103 8.60 13.04 -12.48
N SER A 104 8.34 11.85 -13.01
CA SER A 104 7.20 11.63 -13.93
C SER A 104 5.85 11.70 -13.23
N LEU A 105 5.80 11.48 -11.91
CA LEU A 105 4.61 11.65 -11.09
C LEU A 105 4.42 13.13 -10.75
N ARG A 106 3.43 13.76 -11.36
CA ARG A 106 3.20 15.21 -11.22
C ARG A 106 2.29 15.55 -10.05
N PRO A 107 2.52 16.68 -9.36
CA PRO A 107 1.59 17.20 -8.37
C PRO A 107 0.16 17.33 -8.91
N ASP A 108 -0.83 17.23 -8.01
CA ASP A 108 -2.26 17.42 -8.27
C ASP A 108 -2.79 16.62 -9.48
N SER A 109 -2.26 15.40 -9.70
CA SER A 109 -2.59 14.58 -10.87
C SER A 109 -3.48 13.37 -10.57
N PHE A 110 -3.74 13.06 -9.30
CA PHE A 110 -4.56 11.92 -8.90
C PHE A 110 -5.77 12.35 -8.06
N ASP A 111 -6.91 11.72 -8.32
CA ASP A 111 -8.13 11.88 -7.52
C ASP A 111 -8.05 11.06 -6.23
N ALA A 112 -7.38 9.90 -6.30
CA ALA A 112 -7.09 9.08 -5.13
C ALA A 112 -5.70 8.45 -5.19
N VAL A 113 -5.10 8.21 -4.01
CA VAL A 113 -3.91 7.37 -3.83
C VAL A 113 -4.27 6.23 -2.89
N VAL A 114 -4.01 5.01 -3.35
CA VAL A 114 -4.15 3.78 -2.57
C VAL A 114 -2.77 3.31 -2.13
N ALA A 115 -2.62 2.91 -0.85
CA ALA A 115 -1.36 2.42 -0.30
C ALA A 115 -1.62 1.29 0.71
N CYS A 116 -1.57 0.04 0.25
CA CYS A 116 -1.92 -1.12 1.07
C CYS A 116 -0.68 -1.89 1.51
N ASN A 117 -0.55 -2.13 2.83
CA ASN A 117 0.52 -2.89 3.47
C ASN A 117 1.95 -2.40 3.15
N VAL A 118 2.11 -1.10 2.87
CA VAL A 118 3.41 -0.47 2.59
C VAL A 118 3.89 0.43 3.72
N LEU A 119 3.00 1.20 4.37
CA LEU A 119 3.39 2.22 5.35
C LEU A 119 4.23 1.68 6.52
N LEU A 120 4.00 0.42 6.91
CA LEU A 120 4.78 -0.21 7.98
C LEU A 120 6.25 -0.49 7.59
N TYR A 121 6.60 -0.44 6.30
CA TYR A 121 7.96 -0.70 5.79
C TYR A 121 8.75 0.57 5.50
N LEU A 122 8.19 1.75 5.77
CA LEU A 122 8.78 3.05 5.44
C LEU A 122 9.43 3.70 6.66
N GLU A 123 10.76 3.87 6.64
CA GLU A 123 11.49 4.67 7.65
C GLU A 123 11.18 6.17 7.50
N ASN A 124 11.03 6.63 6.25
CA ASN A 124 10.74 8.02 5.88
C ASN A 124 9.24 8.28 5.66
N ARG A 125 8.35 7.64 6.43
CA ARG A 125 6.89 7.72 6.24
C ARG A 125 6.35 9.15 6.15
N ALA A 126 6.88 10.08 6.94
CA ALA A 126 6.43 11.47 6.91
C ALA A 126 6.66 12.12 5.54
N GLU A 127 7.81 11.87 4.91
CA GLU A 127 8.13 12.37 3.56
C GLU A 127 7.24 11.71 2.51
N VAL A 128 7.00 10.40 2.63
CA VAL A 128 6.10 9.65 1.74
C VAL A 128 4.67 10.18 1.83
N LEU A 129 4.15 10.41 3.04
CA LEU A 129 2.80 10.98 3.22
C LEU A 129 2.71 12.41 2.68
N ALA A 130 3.75 13.23 2.84
CA ALA A 130 3.82 14.56 2.25
C ALA A 130 3.81 14.48 0.71
N ARG A 131 4.58 13.54 0.13
CA ARG A 131 4.59 13.32 -1.32
C ARG A 131 3.24 12.82 -1.84
N ILE A 132 2.59 11.89 -1.16
CA ILE A 132 1.23 11.44 -1.49
C ILE A 132 0.26 12.64 -1.51
N ARG A 133 0.34 13.51 -0.49
CA ARG A 133 -0.48 14.71 -0.41
C ARG A 133 -0.20 15.68 -1.57
N GLU A 134 1.05 15.83 -1.99
CA GLU A 134 1.43 16.64 -3.16
C GLU A 134 0.82 16.09 -4.47
N LEU A 135 0.86 14.75 -4.65
CA LEU A 135 0.36 14.09 -5.85
C LEU A 135 -1.17 14.15 -5.98
N LEU A 136 -1.89 14.19 -4.86
CA LEU A 136 -3.34 14.28 -4.82
C LEU A 136 -3.83 15.67 -5.24
N ARG A 137 -4.90 15.71 -6.01
CA ARG A 137 -5.69 16.93 -6.26
C ARG A 137 -6.26 17.51 -4.96
N PRO A 138 -6.65 18.79 -4.91
CA PRO A 138 -7.44 19.31 -3.79
C PRO A 138 -8.67 18.41 -3.53
N GLU A 139 -8.96 18.13 -2.26
CA GLU A 139 -10.02 17.20 -1.82
C GLU A 139 -9.82 15.74 -2.23
N GLY A 140 -8.68 15.40 -2.85
CA GLY A 140 -8.35 14.02 -3.24
C GLY A 140 -8.20 13.06 -2.06
N MET A 141 -8.46 11.78 -2.29
CA MET A 141 -8.54 10.75 -1.26
C MET A 141 -7.25 9.98 -1.08
N PHE A 142 -6.81 9.82 0.15
CA PHE A 142 -5.77 8.87 0.55
C PHE A 142 -6.42 7.67 1.24
N LEU A 143 -6.27 6.48 0.65
CA LEU A 143 -6.89 5.24 1.09
C LEU A 143 -5.79 4.23 1.43
N SER A 144 -5.66 3.85 2.68
CA SER A 144 -4.60 2.93 3.11
C SER A 144 -5.10 1.81 3.99
N ALA A 145 -4.47 0.64 3.89
CA ALA A 145 -4.65 -0.47 4.81
C ALA A 145 -3.28 -0.94 5.29
N THR A 146 -3.04 -1.02 6.60
CA THR A 146 -1.70 -1.25 7.13
C THR A 146 -1.73 -2.09 8.40
N ASP A 147 -0.89 -3.14 8.46
CA ASP A 147 -0.68 -3.93 9.67
C ASP A 147 -0.13 -3.08 10.81
N CYS A 148 -0.84 -3.03 11.93
CA CYS A 148 -0.47 -2.34 13.17
C CYS A 148 0.15 -3.33 14.17
N LEU A 149 1.41 -3.69 13.96
CA LEU A 149 2.11 -4.73 14.71
C LEU A 149 2.32 -4.40 16.19
N GLY A 150 2.25 -3.13 16.57
CA GLY A 150 2.38 -2.64 17.95
C GLY A 150 1.08 -2.70 18.76
N GLU A 151 -0.06 -2.98 18.12
CA GLU A 151 -1.36 -3.02 18.83
C GLU A 151 -1.44 -4.20 19.79
N ARG A 152 -0.96 -5.36 19.37
CA ARG A 152 -0.86 -6.57 20.19
C ARG A 152 0.34 -7.43 19.81
N LEU A 153 0.84 -8.18 20.78
CA LEU A 153 1.91 -9.15 20.54
C LEU A 153 1.35 -10.34 19.75
N THR A 154 1.82 -10.53 18.53
CA THR A 154 1.47 -11.65 17.65
C THR A 154 2.71 -12.43 17.23
N ARG A 155 2.57 -13.72 16.88
CA ARG A 155 3.68 -14.52 16.34
C ARG A 155 4.27 -13.90 15.09
N GLU A 156 3.42 -13.35 14.22
CA GLU A 156 3.82 -12.65 13.01
C GLU A 156 4.61 -11.37 13.32
N GLY A 157 4.14 -10.54 14.26
CA GLY A 157 4.85 -9.34 14.71
C GLY A 157 6.24 -9.67 15.27
N VAL A 158 6.35 -10.68 16.15
CA VAL A 158 7.65 -11.13 16.70
C VAL A 158 8.56 -11.63 15.58
N ARG A 159 8.05 -12.40 14.62
CA ARG A 159 8.82 -12.90 13.47
C ARG A 159 9.34 -11.75 12.59
N LYS A 160 8.49 -10.77 12.26
CA LYS A 160 8.87 -9.58 11.47
C LYS A 160 9.91 -8.75 12.23
N TRP A 161 9.71 -8.52 13.54
CA TRP A 161 10.66 -7.82 14.40
C TRP A 161 12.05 -8.47 14.36
N TRP A 162 12.12 -9.77 14.65
CA TRP A 162 13.38 -10.49 14.66
C TRP A 162 14.09 -10.46 13.29
N ARG A 163 13.34 -10.65 12.20
CA ARG A 163 13.91 -10.63 10.83
C ARG A 163 14.44 -9.25 10.46
N SER A 164 13.73 -8.18 10.80
CA SER A 164 14.14 -6.81 10.54
C SER A 164 15.41 -6.47 11.33
N HIS A 165 15.48 -6.82 12.61
CA HIS A 165 16.66 -6.57 13.45
C HIS A 165 17.89 -7.42 13.06
N THR A 166 17.68 -8.58 12.47
CA THR A 166 18.78 -9.44 11.99
C THR A 166 19.21 -9.15 10.55
N GLY A 167 18.65 -8.13 9.90
CA GLY A 167 18.97 -7.76 8.52
C GLY A 167 18.37 -8.68 7.45
N LYS A 168 17.51 -9.63 7.84
CA LYS A 168 16.85 -10.60 6.94
C LYS A 168 15.56 -10.03 6.30
N MET A 169 15.20 -8.81 6.66
CA MET A 169 14.03 -8.09 6.19
C MET A 169 14.33 -6.59 6.25
N PRO A 170 13.73 -5.75 5.39
CA PRO A 170 13.79 -4.32 5.50
C PRO A 170 13.24 -3.80 6.83
N TYR A 171 13.28 -2.49 7.01
CA TYR A 171 12.64 -1.82 8.14
C TYR A 171 11.19 -2.28 8.31
N VAL A 172 10.75 -2.39 9.56
CA VAL A 172 9.35 -2.65 9.93
C VAL A 172 9.01 -1.80 11.14
N SER A 173 7.98 -0.99 11.05
CA SER A 173 7.43 -0.24 12.18
C SER A 173 6.53 -1.11 13.06
N PHE A 174 6.42 -0.73 14.31
CA PHE A 174 5.54 -1.37 15.30
C PHE A 174 4.53 -0.35 15.83
N ASP A 175 3.78 0.24 14.90
CA ASP A 175 2.76 1.21 15.26
C ASP A 175 1.54 0.54 15.88
N ARG A 176 0.89 1.29 16.78
CA ARG A 176 -0.50 1.05 17.15
C ARG A 176 -1.42 1.77 16.17
N MET A 177 -2.68 1.33 16.07
CA MET A 177 -3.67 1.92 15.16
C MET A 177 -3.78 3.43 15.33
N HIS A 178 -3.93 3.93 16.57
CA HIS A 178 -4.01 5.37 16.83
C HIS A 178 -2.74 6.14 16.46
N THR A 179 -1.56 5.51 16.54
CA THR A 179 -0.28 6.15 16.17
C THR A 179 -0.19 6.30 14.65
N LEU A 180 -0.62 5.29 13.91
CA LEU A 180 -0.67 5.35 12.45
C LEU A 180 -1.66 6.42 11.97
N GLU A 181 -2.88 6.42 12.52
CA GLU A 181 -3.91 7.44 12.25
C GLU A 181 -3.38 8.85 12.54
N ALA A 182 -2.78 9.06 13.70
CA ALA A 182 -2.19 10.37 14.07
C ALA A 182 -1.08 10.80 13.12
N SER A 183 -0.27 9.86 12.57
CA SER A 183 0.78 10.18 11.60
C SER A 183 0.20 10.65 10.25
N ILE A 184 -0.92 10.07 9.81
CA ILE A 184 -1.64 10.48 8.61
C ILE A 184 -2.26 11.86 8.82
N ALA A 185 -2.93 12.09 9.93
CA ALA A 185 -3.51 13.40 10.26
C ALA A 185 -2.43 14.49 10.35
N ALA A 186 -1.28 14.21 10.97
CA ALA A 186 -0.15 15.14 11.08
C ALA A 186 0.47 15.51 9.72
N ALA A 187 0.33 14.66 8.70
CA ALA A 187 0.76 14.94 7.33
C ALA A 187 -0.21 15.88 6.56
N GLY A 188 -1.27 16.39 7.21
CA GLY A 188 -2.21 17.35 6.64
C GLY A 188 -3.42 16.71 5.97
N PHE A 189 -3.74 15.49 6.33
CA PHE A 189 -4.98 14.83 5.91
C PHE A 189 -6.09 14.99 6.96
N GLU A 190 -7.32 15.02 6.51
CA GLU A 190 -8.51 14.85 7.34
C GLU A 190 -8.92 13.38 7.32
N VAL A 191 -8.78 12.70 8.45
CA VAL A 191 -9.23 11.31 8.59
C VAL A 191 -10.76 11.30 8.65
N LEU A 192 -11.39 10.59 7.70
CA LEU A 192 -12.85 10.50 7.57
C LEU A 192 -13.38 9.21 8.18
N GLU A 193 -12.65 8.11 7.99
CA GLU A 193 -13.05 6.79 8.45
C GLU A 193 -11.84 5.93 8.78
N THR A 194 -12.00 5.08 9.81
CA THR A 194 -11.04 4.02 10.15
C THR A 194 -11.76 2.72 10.44
N GLU A 195 -11.22 1.59 9.95
CA GLU A 195 -11.74 0.25 10.23
C GLU A 195 -10.61 -0.74 10.47
N ASN A 196 -10.80 -1.67 11.42
CA ASN A 196 -9.87 -2.78 11.60
C ASN A 196 -10.30 -3.98 10.75
N LEU A 197 -9.60 -4.21 9.64
CA LEU A 197 -9.94 -5.22 8.64
C LEU A 197 -9.55 -6.65 9.04
N PHE A 198 -8.61 -6.80 9.96
CA PHE A 198 -8.09 -8.10 10.36
C PHE A 198 -7.73 -8.13 11.85
N PRO A 199 -8.06 -9.20 12.59
CA PRO A 199 -7.93 -9.21 14.04
C PRO A 199 -6.51 -9.43 14.57
N ALA A 200 -5.63 -10.15 13.82
CA ALA A 200 -4.30 -10.50 14.32
C ALA A 200 -3.29 -10.85 13.18
N PRO A 201 -2.32 -9.98 12.87
CA PRO A 201 -2.17 -8.63 13.42
C PRO A 201 -3.33 -7.72 12.99
N PRO A 202 -3.73 -6.73 13.82
CA PRO A 202 -4.71 -5.75 13.40
C PRO A 202 -4.23 -5.02 12.14
N ASN A 203 -5.13 -4.89 11.14
CA ASN A 203 -4.86 -4.18 9.90
C ASN A 203 -5.80 -2.99 9.81
N LEU A 204 -5.27 -1.78 9.97
CA LEU A 204 -6.03 -0.54 10.00
C LEU A 204 -6.25 -0.02 8.59
N PHE A 205 -7.50 0.02 8.15
CA PHE A 205 -7.94 0.83 7.03
C PHE A 205 -8.11 2.29 7.48
N VAL A 206 -7.67 3.21 6.65
CA VAL A 206 -7.86 4.65 6.83
C VAL A 206 -8.30 5.25 5.50
N ALA A 207 -9.45 5.91 5.50
CA ALA A 207 -9.86 6.84 4.45
C ALA A 207 -9.63 8.26 4.94
N ALA A 208 -8.80 9.02 4.22
CA ALA A 208 -8.45 10.38 4.59
C ALA A 208 -8.45 11.29 3.35
N ARG A 209 -8.82 12.56 3.54
CA ARG A 209 -8.95 13.56 2.50
C ARG A 209 -7.82 14.58 2.59
N LYS A 210 -7.26 15.00 1.45
CA LYS A 210 -6.32 16.13 1.36
C LYS A 210 -7.06 17.42 1.74
N LYS A 211 -6.54 18.12 2.77
CA LYS A 211 -6.97 19.48 3.12
C LYS A 211 -6.31 20.52 2.24
#